data_ce451d71dead382a92c6cd92c1e5cc7f
#
_entry.id   ce451d71dead382a92c6cd92c1e5cc7f
#
_cell.length_a   1.000
_cell.length_b   1.000
_cell.length_c   1.000
_cell.angle_alpha   90.00
_cell.angle_beta   90.00
_cell.angle_gamma   90.00
#
_symmetry.space_group_name_H-M   'P 1'
#
loop_
_entity.id
_entity.type
_entity.pdbx_description
1 polymer ?
#
loop_
_entity_poly.entity_id
_entity_poly.type
_entity_poly.pdbx_seq_one_letter_code
_entity_poly.pdbx_strand_id
1 'polypeptide(L)'
;MKPLVIAMTGATGAIYGIRLLQVLREKSIEVHLVLSTWAEKTIALETEYSVNEVQKLARRCYPLDDLSAPISSGSFPAEGMVVIPCSMKTLAAIVHGMSSNLIIRAADVMLKEKRRLILVPRETPLNLIHLRNLTLAAEAGAILLPPMTAFYFKPETIEDIVDHTVGKVLDLLGVENNLFARWAGAE
;
A
#
# COMPACT_ATOMS: atom_id res chain seq x y z
N MET A 1 8.07 4.97 16.28
CA MET A 1 7.14 4.03 15.62
C MET A 1 7.92 2.78 15.20
N LYS A 2 7.31 1.59 15.26
CA LYS A 2 7.92 0.37 14.72
C LYS A 2 7.99 0.45 13.19
N PRO A 3 8.84 -0.39 12.52
CA PRO A 3 8.94 -0.40 11.07
C PRO A 3 7.59 -0.66 10.37
N LEU A 4 7.42 -0.07 9.18
CA LEU A 4 6.30 -0.35 8.29
C LEU A 4 6.73 -1.25 7.14
N VAL A 5 5.84 -2.13 6.70
CA VAL A 5 6.03 -2.91 5.48
C VAL A 5 5.22 -2.24 4.37
N ILE A 6 5.87 -1.86 3.29
CA ILE A 6 5.21 -1.32 2.10
C ILE A 6 5.41 -2.30 0.94
N ALA A 7 4.33 -2.62 0.25
CA ALA A 7 4.37 -3.44 -0.95
C ALA A 7 3.72 -2.70 -2.11
N MET A 8 4.32 -2.82 -3.30
CA MET A 8 3.74 -2.30 -4.53
C MET A 8 3.49 -3.45 -5.51
N THR A 9 2.33 -3.45 -6.13
CA THR A 9 1.95 -4.48 -7.10
C THR A 9 1.59 -3.88 -8.46
N GLY A 10 1.37 -4.71 -9.47
CA GLY A 10 1.21 -4.28 -10.84
C GLY A 10 -0.18 -3.76 -11.20
N ALA A 11 -0.82 -3.00 -10.34
CA ALA A 11 -1.97 -2.18 -10.71
C ALA A 11 -1.49 -0.77 -11.08
N THR A 12 -2.21 -0.05 -11.93
CA THR A 12 -1.89 1.36 -12.21
C THR A 12 -1.99 2.22 -10.95
N GLY A 13 -1.22 3.31 -10.90
CA GLY A 13 -1.11 4.19 -9.72
C GLY A 13 0.15 3.94 -8.91
N ALA A 14 1.27 3.57 -9.56
CA ALA A 14 2.58 3.47 -8.92
C ALA A 14 2.95 4.75 -8.14
N ILE A 15 2.48 5.90 -8.61
CA ILE A 15 2.72 7.20 -7.99
C ILE A 15 2.23 7.28 -6.54
N TYR A 16 1.13 6.60 -6.17
CA TYR A 16 0.64 6.57 -4.79
C TYR A 16 1.65 5.90 -3.84
N GLY A 17 2.22 4.76 -4.28
CA GLY A 17 3.24 4.05 -3.50
C GLY A 17 4.53 4.87 -3.38
N ILE A 18 4.98 5.49 -4.46
CA ILE A 18 6.17 6.35 -4.47
C ILE A 18 5.97 7.54 -3.52
N ARG A 19 4.83 8.23 -3.62
CA ARG A 19 4.54 9.37 -2.76
C ARG A 19 4.45 8.98 -1.28
N LEU A 20 3.85 7.84 -0.96
CA LEU A 20 3.84 7.32 0.40
C LEU A 20 5.27 7.08 0.93
N LEU A 21 6.14 6.46 0.13
CA LEU A 21 7.54 6.22 0.49
C LEU A 21 8.30 7.52 0.75
N GLN A 22 8.08 8.55 -0.09
CA GLN A 22 8.70 9.87 0.08
C GLN A 22 8.31 10.49 1.43
N VAL A 23 7.01 10.55 1.73
CA VAL A 23 6.50 11.12 2.99
C VAL A 23 7.00 10.35 4.20
N LEU A 24 7.01 9.02 4.16
CA LEU A 24 7.52 8.20 5.26
C LEU A 24 9.02 8.43 5.49
N ARG A 25 9.80 8.61 4.40
CA ARG A 25 11.22 8.95 4.48
C ARG A 25 11.45 10.32 5.09
N GLU A 26 10.70 11.35 4.66
CA GLU A 26 10.76 12.70 5.22
C GLU A 26 10.49 12.70 6.74
N LYS A 27 9.59 11.83 7.18
CA LYS A 27 9.26 11.64 8.61
C LYS A 27 10.21 10.70 9.35
N SER A 28 11.28 10.23 8.69
CA SER A 28 12.26 9.30 9.27
C SER A 28 11.63 7.99 9.80
N ILE A 29 10.54 7.53 9.16
CA ILE A 29 9.89 6.25 9.49
C ILE A 29 10.59 5.12 8.73
N GLU A 30 10.99 4.09 9.44
CA GLU A 30 11.65 2.93 8.84
C GLU A 30 10.68 2.12 7.98
N VAL A 31 11.04 1.92 6.71
CA VAL A 31 10.24 1.19 5.71
C VAL A 31 11.00 -0.03 5.19
N HIS A 32 10.30 -1.17 5.16
CA HIS A 32 10.69 -2.41 4.51
C HIS A 32 9.83 -2.57 3.25
N LEU A 33 10.46 -2.50 2.07
CA LEU A 33 9.79 -2.45 0.77
C LEU A 33 9.86 -3.81 0.05
N VAL A 34 8.76 -4.20 -0.60
CA VAL A 34 8.72 -5.30 -1.56
C VAL A 34 8.03 -4.82 -2.83
N LEU A 35 8.72 -4.94 -3.97
CA LEU A 35 8.14 -4.66 -5.27
C LEU A 35 7.82 -5.98 -5.99
N SER A 36 6.62 -6.08 -6.58
CA SER A 36 6.37 -7.18 -7.51
C SER A 36 7.04 -6.87 -8.86
N THR A 37 7.33 -7.91 -9.65
CA THR A 37 7.88 -7.73 -11.00
C THR A 37 7.02 -6.81 -11.87
N TRP A 38 5.69 -6.85 -11.71
CA TRP A 38 4.79 -5.95 -12.42
C TRP A 38 4.77 -4.54 -11.83
N ALA A 39 5.02 -4.36 -10.53
CA ALA A 39 5.20 -3.02 -9.95
C ALA A 39 6.42 -2.31 -10.54
N GLU A 40 7.54 -3.02 -10.71
CA GLU A 40 8.74 -2.47 -11.35
C GLU A 40 8.45 -1.99 -12.79
N LYS A 41 7.67 -2.79 -13.55
CA LYS A 41 7.24 -2.39 -14.91
C LYS A 41 6.29 -1.18 -14.88
N THR A 42 5.35 -1.16 -13.94
CA THR A 42 4.38 -0.07 -13.82
C THR A 42 5.06 1.24 -13.42
N ILE A 43 6.04 1.21 -12.52
CA ILE A 43 6.88 2.37 -12.18
C ILE A 43 7.50 2.96 -13.44
N ALA A 44 8.15 2.13 -14.26
CA ALA A 44 8.83 2.57 -15.48
C ALA A 44 7.86 3.07 -16.58
N LEU A 45 6.62 2.58 -16.60
CA LEU A 45 5.62 2.97 -17.61
C LEU A 45 4.82 4.22 -17.23
N GLU A 46 4.61 4.45 -15.94
CA GLU A 46 3.69 5.50 -15.46
C GLU A 46 4.39 6.71 -14.87
N THR A 47 5.68 6.61 -14.56
CA THR A 47 6.41 7.65 -13.84
C THR A 47 7.80 7.90 -14.42
N GLU A 48 8.39 9.03 -14.08
CA GLU A 48 9.78 9.34 -14.42
C GLU A 48 10.82 8.69 -13.46
N TYR A 49 10.34 7.95 -12.44
CA TYR A 49 11.24 7.30 -11.48
C TYR A 49 11.79 5.99 -12.01
N SER A 50 13.08 5.77 -11.81
CA SER A 50 13.66 4.43 -11.93
C SER A 50 13.30 3.57 -10.72
N VAL A 51 13.24 2.24 -10.91
CA VAL A 51 13.03 1.28 -9.83
C VAL A 51 14.07 1.46 -8.71
N ASN A 52 15.33 1.74 -9.06
CA ASN A 52 16.40 1.95 -8.09
C ASN A 52 16.18 3.21 -7.23
N GLU A 53 15.65 4.30 -7.79
CA GLU A 53 15.31 5.49 -7.02
C GLU A 53 14.18 5.20 -6.02
N VAL A 54 13.16 4.45 -6.43
CA VAL A 54 12.08 4.04 -5.55
C VAL A 54 12.59 3.13 -4.42
N GLN A 55 13.44 2.17 -4.72
CA GLN A 55 14.05 1.28 -3.71
C GLN A 55 14.87 2.06 -2.67
N LYS A 56 15.57 3.12 -3.09
CA LYS A 56 16.36 3.99 -2.18
C LYS A 56 15.51 4.84 -1.23
N LEU A 57 14.20 4.93 -1.44
CA LEU A 57 13.28 5.59 -0.48
C LEU A 57 13.06 4.75 0.78
N ALA A 58 13.26 3.44 0.71
CA ALA A 58 13.10 2.53 1.83
C ALA A 58 14.42 2.23 2.56
N ARG A 59 14.33 1.84 3.82
CA ARG A 59 15.48 1.35 4.61
C ARG A 59 16.02 0.03 4.08
N ARG A 60 15.10 -0.87 3.66
CA ARG A 60 15.42 -2.16 3.04
C ARG A 60 14.42 -2.48 1.94
N CYS A 61 14.90 -3.07 0.86
CA CYS A 61 14.09 -3.65 -0.19
C CYS A 61 14.42 -5.15 -0.29
N TYR A 62 13.39 -5.99 -0.40
CA TYR A 62 13.54 -7.43 -0.47
C TYR A 62 13.10 -7.95 -1.83
N PRO A 63 13.78 -8.99 -2.37
CA PRO A 63 13.30 -9.73 -3.52
C PRO A 63 11.88 -10.30 -3.27
N LEU A 64 11.07 -10.35 -4.32
CA LEU A 64 9.68 -10.83 -4.22
C LEU A 64 9.57 -12.28 -3.74
N ASP A 65 10.54 -13.11 -4.08
CA ASP A 65 10.60 -14.54 -3.79
C ASP A 65 11.38 -14.90 -2.51
N ASP A 66 11.94 -13.90 -1.83
CA ASP A 66 12.70 -14.11 -0.59
C ASP A 66 11.79 -14.37 0.62
N LEU A 67 11.28 -15.59 0.73
CA LEU A 67 10.49 -16.02 1.89
C LEU A 67 11.31 -16.20 3.18
N SER A 68 12.64 -16.05 3.12
CA SER A 68 13.53 -16.05 4.30
C SER A 68 13.65 -14.65 4.93
N ALA A 69 13.17 -13.60 4.26
CA ALA A 69 13.24 -12.23 4.77
C ALA A 69 12.54 -12.08 6.14
N PRO A 70 13.05 -11.21 7.04
CA PRO A 70 12.49 -11.03 8.38
C PRO A 70 10.97 -10.74 8.40
N ILE A 71 10.47 -10.00 7.43
CA ILE A 71 9.05 -9.63 7.32
C ILE A 71 8.11 -10.81 7.01
N SER A 72 8.65 -11.99 6.65
CA SER A 72 7.88 -13.23 6.49
C SER A 72 7.51 -13.89 7.82
N SER A 73 8.06 -13.41 8.93
CA SER A 73 7.88 -13.97 10.26
C SER A 73 7.03 -13.08 11.16
N GLY A 74 6.15 -13.67 11.96
CA GLY A 74 5.37 -12.96 12.99
C GLY A 74 6.23 -12.35 14.11
N SER A 75 7.46 -12.82 14.29
CA SER A 75 8.40 -12.24 15.28
C SER A 75 8.98 -10.89 14.83
N PHE A 76 8.93 -10.56 13.54
CA PHE A 76 9.35 -9.23 13.08
C PHE A 76 8.38 -8.16 13.59
N PRO A 77 8.87 -7.11 14.29
CA PRO A 77 8.01 -6.18 15.03
C PRO A 77 7.43 -5.06 14.14
N ALA A 78 6.78 -5.40 13.02
CA ALA A 78 6.14 -4.40 12.17
C ALA A 78 4.94 -3.74 12.85
N GLU A 79 4.76 -2.42 12.65
CA GLU A 79 3.58 -1.67 13.07
C GLU A 79 2.35 -2.02 12.21
N GLY A 80 2.58 -2.26 10.93
CA GLY A 80 1.56 -2.62 9.95
C GLY A 80 2.14 -2.73 8.55
N MET A 81 1.26 -3.05 7.60
CA MET A 81 1.62 -3.18 6.18
C MET A 81 0.61 -2.43 5.30
N VAL A 82 1.13 -1.82 4.24
CA VAL A 82 0.32 -1.21 3.17
C VAL A 82 0.69 -1.85 1.84
N VAL A 83 -0.32 -2.30 1.09
CA VAL A 83 -0.15 -2.73 -0.30
C VAL A 83 -0.73 -1.63 -1.20
N ILE A 84 0.12 -0.87 -1.87
CA ILE A 84 -0.24 0.35 -2.61
C ILE A 84 0.61 0.56 -3.89
N PRO A 85 0.02 0.45 -5.09
CA PRO A 85 -1.32 -0.06 -5.37
C PRO A 85 -1.42 -1.57 -5.14
N CYS A 86 -2.63 -2.07 -4.89
CA CYS A 86 -2.93 -3.48 -4.74
C CYS A 86 -3.70 -4.00 -5.96
N SER A 87 -3.12 -4.93 -6.72
CA SER A 87 -3.83 -5.58 -7.82
C SER A 87 -4.87 -6.57 -7.30
N MET A 88 -5.94 -6.79 -8.05
CA MET A 88 -6.99 -7.76 -7.68
C MET A 88 -6.45 -9.18 -7.58
N LYS A 89 -5.41 -9.54 -8.36
CA LYS A 89 -4.69 -10.82 -8.22
C LYS A 89 -4.05 -10.95 -6.83
N THR A 90 -3.35 -9.91 -6.36
CA THR A 90 -2.70 -9.92 -5.05
C THR A 90 -3.72 -9.94 -3.93
N LEU A 91 -4.78 -9.14 -4.03
CA LEU A 91 -5.88 -9.15 -3.08
C LEU A 91 -6.52 -10.53 -2.97
N ALA A 92 -6.86 -11.16 -4.11
CA ALA A 92 -7.39 -12.52 -4.14
C ALA A 92 -6.45 -13.53 -3.46
N ALA A 93 -5.16 -13.47 -3.74
CA ALA A 93 -4.19 -14.37 -3.13
C ALA A 93 -4.06 -14.19 -1.62
N ILE A 94 -4.12 -12.95 -1.12
CA ILE A 94 -4.08 -12.65 0.32
C ILE A 94 -5.30 -13.27 1.02
N VAL A 95 -6.52 -13.03 0.53
CA VAL A 95 -7.75 -13.48 1.19
C VAL A 95 -7.93 -14.99 1.16
N HIS A 96 -7.29 -15.69 0.21
CA HIS A 96 -7.28 -17.15 0.13
C HIS A 96 -6.04 -17.79 0.78
N GLY A 97 -5.20 -17.03 1.49
CA GLY A 97 -4.05 -17.55 2.22
C GLY A 97 -2.94 -18.16 1.34
N MET A 98 -2.82 -17.72 0.09
CA MET A 98 -1.84 -18.24 -0.87
C MET A 98 -0.48 -17.58 -0.65
N SER A 99 0.36 -18.13 0.23
CA SER A 99 1.69 -17.56 0.56
C SER A 99 2.74 -17.81 -0.53
N SER A 100 2.43 -17.51 -1.78
CA SER A 100 3.28 -17.83 -2.95
C SER A 100 4.45 -16.87 -3.18
N ASN A 101 4.49 -15.73 -2.49
CA ASN A 101 5.58 -14.76 -2.54
C ASN A 101 5.61 -13.92 -1.24
N LEU A 102 6.66 -13.10 -1.09
CA LEU A 102 6.89 -12.34 0.13
C LEU A 102 5.79 -11.29 0.42
N ILE A 103 5.19 -10.67 -0.60
CA ILE A 103 4.10 -9.71 -0.40
C ILE A 103 2.90 -10.40 0.26
N ILE A 104 2.47 -11.53 -0.31
CA ILE A 104 1.31 -12.27 0.20
C ILE A 104 1.63 -12.86 1.58
N ARG A 105 2.83 -13.40 1.77
CA ARG A 105 3.27 -13.94 3.05
C ARG A 105 3.33 -12.88 4.15
N ALA A 106 3.86 -11.69 3.86
CA ALA A 106 3.90 -10.59 4.83
C ALA A 106 2.48 -10.11 5.19
N ALA A 107 1.57 -10.05 4.21
CA ALA A 107 0.17 -9.71 4.46
C ALA A 107 -0.53 -10.77 5.34
N ASP A 108 -0.31 -12.07 5.08
CA ASP A 108 -0.79 -13.17 5.93
C ASP A 108 -0.26 -13.03 7.38
N VAL A 109 1.02 -12.67 7.53
CA VAL A 109 1.59 -12.39 8.86
C VAL A 109 0.88 -11.23 9.55
N MET A 110 0.55 -10.15 8.84
CA MET A 110 -0.20 -9.03 9.46
C MET A 110 -1.57 -9.51 9.96
N LEU A 111 -2.31 -10.28 9.17
CA LEU A 111 -3.62 -10.78 9.54
C LEU A 111 -3.57 -11.73 10.75
N LYS A 112 -2.68 -12.73 10.73
CA LYS A 112 -2.58 -13.70 11.83
C LYS A 112 -2.08 -13.10 13.15
N GLU A 113 -1.24 -12.06 13.08
CA GLU A 113 -0.73 -11.33 14.25
C GLU A 113 -1.67 -10.17 14.67
N LYS A 114 -2.83 -10.03 13.99
CA LYS A 114 -3.82 -8.94 14.22
C LYS A 114 -3.19 -7.56 14.13
N ARG A 115 -2.23 -7.40 13.22
CA ARG A 115 -1.60 -6.12 12.91
C ARG A 115 -2.33 -5.45 11.76
N ARG A 116 -2.19 -4.16 11.66
CA ARG A 116 -2.85 -3.36 10.61
C ARG A 116 -2.37 -3.77 9.22
N LEU A 117 -3.32 -4.16 8.37
CA LEU A 117 -3.10 -4.39 6.94
C LEU A 117 -4.02 -3.45 6.15
N ILE A 118 -3.42 -2.54 5.38
CA ILE A 118 -4.14 -1.62 4.50
C ILE A 118 -3.92 -2.07 3.06
N LEU A 119 -5.00 -2.34 2.35
CA LEU A 119 -4.98 -2.67 0.92
C LEU A 119 -5.56 -1.49 0.15
N VAL A 120 -4.83 -1.01 -0.86
CA VAL A 120 -5.24 0.07 -1.76
C VAL A 120 -5.55 -0.54 -3.14
N PRO A 121 -6.70 -1.25 -3.28
CA PRO A 121 -7.03 -1.94 -4.51
C PRO A 121 -7.40 -0.96 -5.60
N ARG A 122 -6.86 -1.20 -6.82
CA ARG A 122 -7.19 -0.40 -7.98
C ARG A 122 -7.63 -1.29 -9.14
N GLU A 123 -8.91 -1.20 -9.47
CA GLU A 123 -9.54 -1.89 -10.60
C GLU A 123 -10.84 -1.20 -11.00
N THR A 124 -11.14 -1.17 -12.29
CA THR A 124 -12.41 -0.67 -12.81
C THR A 124 -12.68 -1.21 -14.23
N PRO A 125 -13.91 -1.66 -14.56
CA PRO A 125 -15.05 -1.94 -13.67
C PRO A 125 -14.79 -3.15 -12.77
N LEU A 126 -15.53 -3.27 -11.67
CA LEU A 126 -15.45 -4.44 -10.78
C LEU A 126 -16.44 -5.51 -11.23
N ASN A 127 -15.99 -6.76 -11.26
CA ASN A 127 -16.85 -7.94 -11.43
C ASN A 127 -17.24 -8.55 -10.06
N LEU A 128 -18.13 -9.53 -10.08
CA LEU A 128 -18.61 -10.18 -8.86
C LEU A 128 -17.49 -10.89 -8.06
N ILE A 129 -16.47 -11.44 -8.73
CA ILE A 129 -15.34 -12.10 -8.08
C ILE A 129 -14.53 -11.04 -7.31
N HIS A 130 -14.28 -9.87 -7.92
CA HIS A 130 -13.60 -8.77 -7.27
C HIS A 130 -14.36 -8.31 -6.01
N LEU A 131 -15.68 -8.12 -6.10
CA LEU A 131 -16.50 -7.70 -4.97
C LEU A 131 -16.50 -8.73 -3.83
N ARG A 132 -16.60 -10.02 -4.14
CA ARG A 132 -16.49 -11.08 -3.14
C ARG A 132 -15.14 -11.10 -2.44
N ASN A 133 -14.05 -10.97 -3.19
CA ASN A 133 -12.71 -10.92 -2.62
C ASN A 133 -12.48 -9.67 -1.76
N LEU A 134 -13.05 -8.51 -2.12
CA LEU A 134 -13.04 -7.31 -1.29
C LEU A 134 -13.78 -7.55 0.03
N THR A 135 -14.94 -8.19 -0.02
CA THR A 135 -15.70 -8.57 1.19
C THR A 135 -14.88 -9.50 2.08
N LEU A 136 -14.30 -10.56 1.52
CA LEU A 136 -13.44 -11.49 2.27
C LEU A 136 -12.23 -10.79 2.91
N ALA A 137 -11.62 -9.81 2.21
CA ALA A 137 -10.52 -9.04 2.76
C ALA A 137 -10.93 -8.22 3.99
N ALA A 138 -12.10 -7.59 3.93
CA ALA A 138 -12.66 -6.83 5.05
C ALA A 138 -13.01 -7.76 6.23
N GLU A 139 -13.64 -8.91 5.98
CA GLU A 139 -13.96 -9.93 6.98
C GLU A 139 -12.71 -10.50 7.65
N ALA A 140 -11.61 -10.67 6.90
CA ALA A 140 -10.31 -11.08 7.43
C ALA A 140 -9.63 -10.00 8.30
N GLY A 141 -10.15 -8.78 8.31
CA GLY A 141 -9.62 -7.66 9.10
C GLY A 141 -8.70 -6.70 8.35
N ALA A 142 -8.58 -6.81 7.03
CA ALA A 142 -7.87 -5.82 6.24
C ALA A 142 -8.69 -4.53 6.09
N ILE A 143 -8.00 -3.39 6.09
CA ILE A 143 -8.60 -2.09 5.78
C ILE A 143 -8.53 -1.89 4.27
N LEU A 144 -9.67 -1.68 3.63
CA LEU A 144 -9.75 -1.41 2.20
C LEU A 144 -9.82 0.11 1.97
N LEU A 145 -8.88 0.62 1.19
CA LEU A 145 -8.81 2.03 0.82
C LEU A 145 -8.61 2.15 -0.70
N PRO A 146 -9.64 1.91 -1.53
CA PRO A 146 -9.52 2.20 -2.96
C PRO A 146 -9.19 3.68 -3.19
N PRO A 147 -8.32 4.02 -4.15
CA PRO A 147 -7.93 5.40 -4.42
C PRO A 147 -9.06 6.14 -5.17
N MET A 148 -10.13 6.41 -4.45
CA MET A 148 -11.30 7.14 -4.96
C MET A 148 -11.09 8.64 -4.81
N THR A 149 -11.28 9.38 -5.89
CA THR A 149 -11.09 10.83 -5.91
C THR A 149 -12.18 11.52 -5.09
N ALA A 150 -11.79 12.42 -4.20
CA ALA A 150 -12.68 13.34 -3.51
C ALA A 150 -12.56 14.74 -4.12
N PHE A 151 -13.65 15.50 -4.12
CA PHE A 151 -13.70 16.84 -4.73
C PHE A 151 -14.03 17.95 -3.73
N TYR A 152 -14.39 17.62 -2.49
CA TYR A 152 -14.78 18.60 -1.47
C TYR A 152 -13.66 19.58 -1.11
N PHE A 153 -12.39 19.19 -1.27
CA PHE A 153 -11.22 20.04 -1.02
C PHE A 153 -10.72 20.79 -2.26
N LYS A 154 -11.47 20.70 -3.40
CA LYS A 154 -11.22 21.39 -4.67
C LYS A 154 -9.78 21.16 -5.19
N PRO A 155 -9.40 19.91 -5.52
CA PRO A 155 -8.07 19.62 -6.03
C PRO A 155 -7.84 20.36 -7.36
N GLU A 156 -6.67 20.97 -7.52
CA GLU A 156 -6.27 21.72 -8.72
C GLU A 156 -5.28 20.93 -9.58
N THR A 157 -4.55 20.00 -8.96
CA THR A 157 -3.51 19.20 -9.59
C THR A 157 -3.75 17.70 -9.39
N ILE A 158 -3.03 16.88 -10.15
CA ILE A 158 -3.01 15.41 -9.94
C ILE A 158 -2.34 15.10 -8.60
N GLU A 159 -1.34 15.85 -8.23
CA GLU A 159 -0.62 15.72 -6.96
C GLU A 159 -1.56 15.89 -5.77
N ASP A 160 -2.51 16.81 -5.82
CA ASP A 160 -3.52 16.98 -4.77
C ASP A 160 -4.36 15.72 -4.56
N ILE A 161 -4.74 15.04 -5.67
CA ILE A 161 -5.49 13.78 -5.62
C ILE A 161 -4.64 12.66 -5.04
N VAL A 162 -3.36 12.60 -5.43
CA VAL A 162 -2.39 11.63 -4.89
C VAL A 162 -2.18 11.87 -3.40
N ASP A 163 -1.95 13.12 -3.00
CA ASP A 163 -1.72 13.51 -1.61
C ASP A 163 -2.94 13.26 -0.73
N HIS A 164 -4.17 13.45 -1.23
CA HIS A 164 -5.38 13.07 -0.51
C HIS A 164 -5.40 11.57 -0.20
N THR A 165 -5.14 10.71 -1.19
CA THR A 165 -5.13 9.26 -0.99
C THR A 165 -4.03 8.84 -0.02
N VAL A 166 -2.81 9.36 -0.20
CA VAL A 166 -1.65 9.07 0.67
C VAL A 166 -1.90 9.57 2.09
N GLY A 167 -2.48 10.76 2.25
CA GLY A 167 -2.84 11.31 3.55
C GLY A 167 -3.85 10.42 4.30
N LYS A 168 -4.84 9.86 3.58
CA LYS A 168 -5.78 8.88 4.18
C LYS A 168 -5.09 7.59 4.62
N VAL A 169 -4.09 7.11 3.87
CA VAL A 169 -3.26 5.96 4.29
C VAL A 169 -2.48 6.31 5.55
N LEU A 170 -1.87 7.50 5.62
CA LEU A 170 -1.13 7.96 6.79
C LEU A 170 -2.03 8.12 8.02
N ASP A 171 -3.25 8.63 7.86
CA ASP A 171 -4.24 8.71 8.94
C ASP A 171 -4.55 7.31 9.52
N LEU A 172 -4.76 6.34 8.64
CA LEU A 172 -4.98 4.95 9.05
C LEU A 172 -3.76 4.32 9.74
N LEU A 173 -2.55 4.77 9.41
CA LEU A 173 -1.31 4.35 10.07
C LEU A 173 -1.07 5.08 11.40
N GLY A 174 -1.84 6.11 11.72
CA GLY A 174 -1.62 6.99 12.87
C GLY A 174 -0.41 7.90 12.70
N VAL A 175 -0.06 8.23 11.45
CA VAL A 175 1.03 9.14 11.10
C VAL A 175 0.45 10.52 10.83
N GLU A 176 0.81 11.50 11.64
CA GLU A 176 0.40 12.91 11.44
C GLU A 176 0.82 13.42 10.06
N ASN A 177 -0.10 14.06 9.37
CA ASN A 177 0.15 14.65 8.05
C ASN A 177 -0.80 15.82 7.77
N ASN A 178 -0.36 16.71 6.86
CA ASN A 178 -1.12 17.85 6.35
C ASN A 178 -1.12 17.85 4.82
N LEU A 179 -1.19 16.67 4.20
CA LEU A 179 -1.12 16.53 2.74
C LEU A 179 -2.37 17.03 2.02
N PHE A 180 -3.49 17.15 2.71
CA PHE A 180 -4.74 17.63 2.12
C PHE A 180 -5.57 18.44 3.12
N ALA A 181 -6.42 19.32 2.61
CA ALA A 181 -7.37 20.06 3.43
C ALA A 181 -8.45 19.12 4.01
N ARG A 182 -8.59 19.12 5.32
CA ARG A 182 -9.58 18.28 6.01
C ARG A 182 -10.95 18.91 5.94
N TRP A 183 -11.98 18.08 5.82
CA TRP A 183 -13.36 18.54 5.88
C TRP A 183 -13.68 19.07 7.29
N ALA A 184 -14.01 20.35 7.36
CA ALA A 184 -14.37 21.04 8.61
C ALA A 184 -15.89 21.27 8.78
N GLY A 185 -16.71 20.75 7.87
CA GLY A 185 -18.14 21.03 7.79
C GLY A 185 -18.48 22.04 6.68
N ALA A 186 -19.78 22.18 6.37
CA ALA A 186 -20.27 23.29 5.54
C ALA A 186 -20.50 24.48 6.46
N GLU A 187 -19.99 25.66 6.07
CA GLU A 187 -20.35 26.95 6.68
C GLU A 187 -21.76 27.34 6.28
#